data_b7856429d9cbc4a8b36acc5f4ffce799
#
_entry.id   b7856429d9cbc4a8b36acc5f4ffce799
#
_cell.length_a   1.000
_cell.length_b   1.000
_cell.length_c   1.000
_cell.angle_alpha   90.00
_cell.angle_beta   90.00
_cell.angle_gamma   90.00
#
_symmetry.space_group_name_H-M   'P 1'
#
loop_
_entity.id
_entity.type
_entity.pdbx_description
1 polymer ?
#
loop_
_entity_poly.entity_id
_entity_poly.type
_entity_poly.pdbx_seq_one_letter_code
_entity_poly.pdbx_strand_id
1 'polypeptide(L)'
;MLRAQELGLYAWLFPMSENAFVCEQCRRSMARIREYDEQNHASLEQTARVYVEMHMEVAAAAKALYQHPNTVRYRLGKIQRLMDMEDDALFAPTLSLMMNLARILESEARA
;
A
#
# COMPACT_ATOMS: atom_id res chain seq x y z
N MET A 1 -15.82 -2.84 -8.58
CA MET A 1 -15.88 -2.24 -9.93
C MET A 1 -14.70 -1.29 -10.12
N LEU A 2 -14.05 -1.38 -11.28
CA LEU A 2 -12.92 -0.52 -11.62
C LEU A 2 -13.41 0.82 -12.16
N ARG A 3 -12.77 1.90 -11.68
CA ARG A 3 -13.01 3.22 -12.28
C ARG A 3 -12.31 3.30 -13.64
N ALA A 4 -12.83 4.11 -14.54
CA ALA A 4 -12.22 4.28 -15.86
C ALA A 4 -10.74 4.65 -15.77
N GLN A 5 -10.37 5.50 -14.82
CA GLN A 5 -8.99 5.95 -14.62
C GLN A 5 -8.07 4.86 -14.06
N GLU A 6 -8.63 3.76 -13.56
CA GLU A 6 -7.87 2.64 -13.03
C GLU A 6 -7.62 1.54 -14.06
N LEU A 7 -8.34 1.54 -15.18
CA LEU A 7 -8.23 0.48 -16.17
C LEU A 7 -6.82 0.34 -16.76
N GLY A 8 -6.14 1.46 -17.01
CA GLY A 8 -4.76 1.45 -17.51
C GLY A 8 -3.80 0.78 -16.54
N LEU A 9 -3.93 1.10 -15.24
CA LEU A 9 -3.10 0.50 -14.22
C LEU A 9 -3.35 -1.01 -14.12
N TYR A 10 -4.60 -1.44 -14.12
CA TYR A 10 -4.95 -2.85 -14.01
C TYR A 10 -4.50 -3.67 -15.21
N ALA A 11 -4.41 -3.07 -16.39
CA ALA A 11 -3.86 -3.76 -17.56
C ALA A 11 -2.43 -4.25 -17.30
N TRP A 12 -1.65 -3.50 -16.51
CA TRP A 12 -0.30 -3.91 -16.11
C TRP A 12 -0.30 -4.85 -14.91
N LEU A 13 -1.23 -4.65 -13.97
CA LEU A 13 -1.25 -5.41 -12.72
C LEU A 13 -1.80 -6.83 -12.87
N PHE A 14 -2.78 -7.05 -13.74
CA PHE A 14 -3.38 -8.38 -13.89
C PHE A 14 -2.36 -9.47 -14.25
N PRO A 15 -1.47 -9.24 -15.24
CA PRO A 15 -0.42 -10.26 -15.52
C PRO A 15 0.50 -10.48 -14.33
N MET A 16 0.79 -9.42 -13.54
CA MET A 16 1.63 -9.56 -12.35
C MET A 16 0.96 -10.40 -11.28
N SER A 17 -0.37 -10.34 -11.17
CA SER A 17 -1.12 -11.10 -10.17
C SER A 17 -1.08 -12.61 -10.44
N GLU A 18 -0.65 -13.03 -11.62
CA GLU A 18 -0.50 -14.44 -11.97
C GLU A 18 0.93 -14.94 -11.74
N ASN A 19 1.88 -14.05 -11.45
CA ASN A 19 3.27 -14.41 -11.21
C ASN A 19 3.47 -14.81 -9.74
N ALA A 20 3.87 -16.05 -9.49
CA ALA A 20 4.01 -16.56 -8.13
C ALA A 20 5.04 -15.80 -7.30
N PHE A 21 6.15 -15.39 -7.91
CA PHE A 21 7.18 -14.64 -7.20
C PHE A 21 6.69 -13.26 -6.78
N VAL A 22 6.03 -12.54 -7.69
CA VAL A 22 5.47 -11.22 -7.40
C VAL A 22 4.42 -11.30 -6.30
N CYS A 23 3.53 -12.29 -6.38
CA CYS A 23 2.50 -12.51 -5.37
C CYS A 23 3.09 -12.77 -3.99
N GLU A 24 4.15 -13.56 -3.93
CA GLU A 24 4.81 -13.88 -2.66
C GLU A 24 5.47 -12.64 -2.06
N GLN A 25 6.10 -11.80 -2.87
CA GLN A 25 6.68 -10.53 -2.41
C GLN A 25 5.60 -9.62 -1.84
N CYS A 26 4.47 -9.53 -2.51
CA CYS A 26 3.35 -8.73 -2.06
C CYS A 26 2.80 -9.24 -0.73
N ARG A 27 2.58 -10.55 -0.60
CA ARG A 27 2.06 -11.15 0.62
C ARG A 27 3.00 -10.94 1.81
N ARG A 28 4.31 -11.09 1.58
CA ARG A 28 5.31 -10.88 2.63
C ARG A 28 5.30 -9.45 3.15
N SER A 29 5.28 -8.49 2.25
CA SER A 29 5.28 -7.08 2.63
C SER A 29 4.00 -6.72 3.37
N MET A 30 2.86 -7.17 2.89
CA MET A 30 1.58 -6.93 3.55
C MET A 30 1.53 -7.60 4.92
N ALA A 31 2.07 -8.82 5.04
CA ALA A 31 2.10 -9.53 6.31
C ALA A 31 2.93 -8.79 7.36
N ARG A 32 4.06 -8.23 6.98
CA ARG A 32 4.91 -7.43 7.90
C ARG A 32 4.16 -6.21 8.42
N ILE A 33 3.44 -5.52 7.55
CA ILE A 33 2.67 -4.34 7.91
C ILE A 33 1.54 -4.72 8.87
N ARG A 34 0.79 -5.77 8.54
CA ARG A 34 -0.32 -6.24 9.36
C ARG A 34 0.12 -6.76 10.71
N GLU A 35 1.23 -7.46 10.76
CA GLU A 35 1.81 -7.94 12.02
C GLU A 35 2.22 -6.78 12.92
N TYR A 36 2.85 -5.76 12.35
CA TYR A 36 3.21 -4.57 13.11
C TYR A 36 1.97 -3.89 13.68
N ASP A 37 0.92 -3.73 12.86
CA ASP A 37 -0.33 -3.11 13.30
C ASP A 37 -0.95 -3.88 14.46
N GLU A 38 -0.98 -5.20 14.36
CA GLU A 38 -1.56 -6.06 15.40
C GLU A 38 -0.76 -5.96 16.70
N GLN A 39 0.57 -6.02 16.63
CA GLN A 39 1.42 -6.00 17.82
C GLN A 39 1.46 -4.63 18.50
N ASN A 40 1.26 -3.55 17.76
CA ASN A 40 1.44 -2.19 18.27
C ASN A 40 0.14 -1.38 18.30
N HIS A 41 -1.00 -1.99 18.02
CA HIS A 41 -2.28 -1.30 17.88
C HIS A 41 -2.15 -0.09 16.96
N ALA A 42 -1.45 -0.29 15.84
CA ALA A 42 -1.14 0.77 14.89
C ALA A 42 -2.09 0.74 13.70
N SER A 43 -1.95 1.71 12.79
CA SER A 43 -2.82 1.87 11.62
C SER A 43 -1.99 2.10 10.37
N LEU A 44 -0.93 1.32 10.18
CA LEU A 44 -0.04 1.47 9.02
C LEU A 44 -0.73 1.08 7.72
N GLU A 45 -1.46 -0.03 7.71
CA GLU A 45 -2.15 -0.48 6.51
C GLU A 45 -3.20 0.53 6.05
N GLN A 46 -4.00 1.03 6.98
CA GLN A 46 -5.00 2.04 6.67
C GLN A 46 -4.36 3.32 6.13
N THR A 47 -3.27 3.75 6.76
CA THR A 47 -2.54 4.95 6.31
C THR A 47 -2.00 4.75 4.89
N ALA A 48 -1.40 3.59 4.60
CA ALA A 48 -0.89 3.28 3.27
C ALA A 48 -2.01 3.30 2.23
N ARG A 49 -3.15 2.70 2.55
CA ARG A 49 -4.29 2.66 1.64
C ARG A 49 -4.78 4.05 1.29
N VAL A 50 -5.01 4.88 2.31
CA VAL A 50 -5.51 6.25 2.09
C VAL A 50 -4.48 7.10 1.37
N TYR A 51 -3.20 6.95 1.71
CA TYR A 51 -2.12 7.66 1.04
C TYR A 51 -2.10 7.37 -0.47
N VAL A 52 -2.22 6.10 -0.84
CA VAL A 52 -2.27 5.72 -2.26
C VAL A 52 -3.54 6.24 -2.92
N GLU A 53 -4.69 6.15 -2.26
CA GLU A 53 -5.95 6.68 -2.78
C GLU A 53 -5.90 8.19 -3.01
N MET A 54 -5.13 8.90 -2.20
CA MET A 54 -4.94 10.36 -2.30
C MET A 54 -3.74 10.72 -3.18
N HIS A 55 -3.36 9.83 -4.09
CA HIS A 55 -2.30 10.05 -5.08
C HIS A 55 -0.95 10.40 -4.44
N MET A 56 -0.62 9.76 -3.33
CA MET A 56 0.62 9.93 -2.58
C MET A 56 0.83 11.36 -2.05
N GLU A 57 -0.28 12.06 -1.77
CA GLU A 57 -0.26 13.39 -1.19
C GLU A 57 -0.45 13.31 0.32
N VAL A 58 0.60 13.66 1.07
CA VAL A 58 0.59 13.56 2.54
C VAL A 58 -0.52 14.43 3.15
N ALA A 59 -0.64 15.67 2.69
CA ALA A 59 -1.64 16.58 3.24
C ALA A 59 -3.06 16.08 3.03
N ALA A 60 -3.36 15.56 1.84
CA ALA A 60 -4.67 15.02 1.52
C ALA A 60 -4.96 13.75 2.31
N ALA A 61 -3.98 12.87 2.46
CA ALA A 61 -4.12 11.66 3.25
C ALA A 61 -4.37 11.97 4.73
N ALA A 62 -3.63 12.94 5.28
CA ALA A 62 -3.80 13.38 6.65
C ALA A 62 -5.21 13.89 6.91
N LYS A 63 -5.71 14.72 5.99
CA LYS A 63 -7.07 15.26 6.08
C LYS A 63 -8.11 14.12 6.05
N ALA A 64 -7.95 13.18 5.14
CA ALA A 64 -8.86 12.05 5.01
C ALA A 64 -8.84 11.14 6.25
N LEU A 65 -7.70 11.03 6.92
CA LEU A 65 -7.53 10.22 8.12
C LEU A 65 -7.82 10.97 9.42
N TYR A 66 -8.13 12.26 9.34
CA TYR A 66 -8.29 13.13 10.52
C TYR A 66 -7.04 13.11 11.40
N GLN A 67 -5.87 13.12 10.77
CA GLN A 67 -4.59 13.09 11.45
C GLN A 67 -3.72 14.27 11.03
N HIS A 68 -2.73 14.62 11.88
CA HIS A 68 -1.75 15.62 11.51
C HIS A 68 -0.82 15.06 10.41
N PRO A 69 -0.35 15.90 9.46
CA PRO A 69 0.58 15.44 8.41
C PRO A 69 1.84 14.77 8.96
N ASN A 70 2.35 15.23 10.10
CA ASN A 70 3.53 14.60 10.73
C ASN A 70 3.25 13.17 11.18
N THR A 71 2.01 12.87 11.60
CA THR A 71 1.60 11.52 11.96
C THR A 71 1.64 10.62 10.72
N VAL A 72 1.13 11.13 9.59
CA VAL A 72 1.17 10.38 8.33
C VAL A 72 2.63 10.13 7.91
N ARG A 73 3.48 11.15 7.97
CA ARG A 73 4.91 10.98 7.62
C ARG A 73 5.60 9.96 8.51
N TYR A 74 5.31 10.00 9.82
CA TYR A 74 5.88 9.03 10.76
C TYR A 74 5.47 7.60 10.39
N ARG A 75 4.18 7.39 10.11
CA ARG A 75 3.66 6.08 9.73
C ARG A 75 4.26 5.59 8.42
N LEU A 76 4.38 6.48 7.43
CA LEU A 76 5.03 6.13 6.16
C LEU A 76 6.49 5.74 6.36
N GLY A 77 7.19 6.43 7.25
CA GLY A 77 8.58 6.07 7.60
C GLY A 77 8.69 4.67 8.21
N LYS A 78 7.71 4.28 9.03
CA LYS A 78 7.65 2.92 9.57
C LYS A 78 7.44 1.90 8.45
N ILE A 79 6.53 2.19 7.54
CA ILE A 79 6.27 1.29 6.39
C ILE A 79 7.52 1.13 5.54
N GLN A 80 8.24 2.24 5.28
CA GLN A 80 9.50 2.19 4.53
C GLN A 80 10.50 1.22 5.18
N ARG A 81 10.64 1.28 6.49
CA ARG A 81 11.54 0.37 7.21
C ARG A 81 11.08 -1.08 7.13
N LEU A 82 9.78 -1.32 7.24
CA LEU A 82 9.24 -2.68 7.12
C LEU A 82 9.42 -3.25 5.72
N MET A 83 9.50 -2.40 4.70
CA MET A 83 9.71 -2.79 3.31
C MET A 83 11.19 -2.75 2.90
N ASP A 84 12.10 -2.44 3.84
CA ASP A 84 13.53 -2.26 3.56
C ASP A 84 13.80 -1.21 2.49
N MET A 85 13.03 -0.12 2.51
CA MET A 85 13.12 0.97 1.54
C MET A 85 13.39 2.32 2.21
N GLU A 86 14.23 2.35 3.26
CA GLU A 86 14.58 3.60 3.93
C GLU A 86 15.28 4.55 2.96
N ASP A 87 14.86 5.81 2.97
CA ASP A 87 15.41 6.87 2.12
C ASP A 87 15.39 6.56 0.63
N ASP A 88 14.56 5.60 0.21
CA ASP A 88 14.45 5.20 -1.20
C ASP A 88 13.44 6.11 -1.91
N ALA A 89 13.91 6.81 -2.94
CA ALA A 89 13.06 7.71 -3.72
C ALA A 89 11.93 6.97 -4.45
N LEU A 90 12.04 5.66 -4.63
CA LEU A 90 11.03 4.84 -5.29
C LEU A 90 10.00 4.23 -4.34
N PHE A 91 10.03 4.63 -3.07
CA PHE A 91 9.09 4.09 -2.08
C PHE A 91 7.63 4.33 -2.47
N ALA A 92 7.27 5.57 -2.79
CA ALA A 92 5.88 5.90 -3.09
C ALA A 92 5.31 5.09 -4.27
N PRO A 93 5.98 5.02 -5.44
CA PRO A 93 5.49 4.18 -6.52
C PRO A 93 5.48 2.70 -6.17
N THR A 94 6.46 2.21 -5.41
CA THR A 94 6.48 0.80 -4.98
C THR A 94 5.33 0.49 -4.04
N LEU A 95 5.06 1.37 -3.10
CA LEU A 95 3.92 1.22 -2.18
C LEU A 95 2.60 1.20 -2.94
N SER A 96 2.44 2.10 -3.91
CA SER A 96 1.25 2.15 -4.75
C SER A 96 1.05 0.84 -5.51
N LEU A 97 2.12 0.32 -6.11
CA LEU A 97 2.08 -0.96 -6.82
C LEU A 97 1.67 -2.10 -5.89
N MET A 98 2.30 -2.18 -4.74
CA MET A 98 2.03 -3.23 -3.76
C MET A 98 0.58 -3.18 -3.26
N MET A 99 0.09 -1.99 -2.90
CA MET A 99 -1.27 -1.84 -2.37
C MET A 99 -2.33 -2.18 -3.42
N ASN A 100 -2.13 -1.78 -4.66
CA ASN A 100 -3.05 -2.10 -5.74
C ASN A 100 -3.03 -3.60 -6.07
N LEU A 101 -1.85 -4.21 -6.08
CA LEU A 101 -1.72 -5.65 -6.31
C LEU A 101 -2.36 -6.46 -5.17
N ALA A 102 -2.15 -6.06 -3.93
CA ALA A 102 -2.77 -6.70 -2.78
C ALA A 102 -4.30 -6.69 -2.90
N ARG A 103 -4.87 -5.58 -3.36
CA ARG A 103 -6.30 -5.45 -3.56
C ARG A 103 -6.82 -6.47 -4.60
N ILE A 104 -6.08 -6.66 -5.69
CA ILE A 104 -6.43 -7.66 -6.70
C ILE A 104 -6.37 -9.08 -6.12
N LEU A 105 -5.27 -9.41 -5.43
CA LEU A 105 -5.07 -10.74 -4.87
C LEU A 105 -6.14 -11.09 -3.84
N GLU A 106 -6.51 -10.14 -2.99
CA GLU A 106 -7.55 -10.35 -1.98
C GLU A 106 -8.93 -10.49 -2.61
N SER A 107 -9.20 -9.74 -3.67
CA SER A 107 -10.45 -9.85 -4.41
C SER A 107 -10.58 -11.23 -5.07
N GLU A 108 -9.51 -11.73 -5.67
CA GLU A 108 -9.49 -13.07 -6.29
C GLU A 108 -9.69 -14.16 -5.25
N ALA A 109 -9.09 -14.01 -4.07
CA ALA A 109 -9.20 -14.99 -2.99
C ALA A 109 -10.62 -15.13 -2.44
N ARG A 110 -11.45 -14.08 -2.61
CA ARG A 110 -12.84 -14.09 -2.16
C ARG A 110 -13.82 -14.63 -3.22
N ALA A 111 -13.36 -14.73 -4.44
CA ALA A 111 -14.21 -15.15 -5.56
C ALA A 111 -14.38 -16.72 -5.60
#